data_a0e3f2e5fe0bfc83218c5218c5610469
#
_entry.id   a0e3f2e5fe0bfc83218c5218c5610469
#
_cell.length_a   1.000
_cell.length_b   1.000
_cell.length_c   1.000
_cell.angle_alpha   90.00
_cell.angle_beta   90.00
_cell.angle_gamma   90.00
#
_symmetry.space_group_name_H-M   'P 1'
#
loop_
_entity.id
_entity.type
_entity.pdbx_description
1 polymer ?
#
loop_
_entity_poly.entity_id
_entity_poly.type
_entity_poly.pdbx_seq_one_letter_code
_entity_poly.pdbx_strand_id
1 'polypeptide(L)'
;MKRKGNIYEKITDLNNIETAIYRASKGKGNRKSVEKILDSPTYYAMQVQQALINKTYVPNKYVEMKIRDGANKKERIIYKPRFYPDQVIHWALMLQLEPIIMKGMYEFCCASIKGRGIMRGMRHIKKILVQDRKHIKYCLKLDVKKFYPSIDKQILKNKFRRVLKDKDTLNLIDLIIDSSESGIPIGNFTSQWFANFYLQDLDHFIKEQLKVKYYVRYMDDMVLFSNNKKELRKIKIEIDNFLSKEKLTIKENWQLFKTESRPLDFLGYRFYRGYTTLRRSNFLRIKRRAKKMAKKDHITYHDAAAMLSYSGWLKHCDSYNYQQKYIKPYVNYKLCKEVIRNESKKSRKHNKT
;
A
#
# COMPACT_ATOMS: atom_id res chain seq x y z
N MET A 1 6.74 7.19 -25.37
CA MET A 1 6.68 8.42 -24.51
C MET A 1 8.08 9.04 -24.44
N LYS A 2 8.24 10.39 -24.57
CA LYS A 2 9.55 11.05 -24.48
C LYS A 2 10.10 10.89 -23.04
N ARG A 3 11.34 10.37 -22.90
CA ARG A 3 12.01 10.18 -21.61
C ARG A 3 12.20 11.51 -20.88
N LYS A 4 12.05 11.51 -19.57
CA LYS A 4 12.21 12.69 -18.70
C LYS A 4 13.65 12.86 -18.26
N GLY A 5 14.14 14.10 -18.23
CA GLY A 5 15.47 14.49 -17.72
C GLY A 5 15.37 15.70 -16.81
N ASN A 6 16.50 16.17 -16.30
CA ASN A 6 16.64 17.30 -15.38
C ASN A 6 15.78 17.12 -14.12
N ILE A 7 15.83 15.91 -13.54
CA ILE A 7 15.05 15.53 -12.34
C ILE A 7 15.96 15.58 -11.13
N TYR A 8 17.25 15.26 -11.28
CA TYR A 8 18.19 15.19 -10.17
C TYR A 8 18.34 16.53 -9.47
N GLU A 9 18.45 17.62 -10.22
CA GLU A 9 18.47 18.98 -9.67
C GLU A 9 17.25 19.28 -8.80
N LYS A 10 16.07 18.81 -9.22
CA LYS A 10 14.84 18.96 -8.43
C LYS A 10 14.83 18.08 -7.19
N ILE A 11 15.46 16.90 -7.25
CA ILE A 11 15.59 16.01 -6.09
C ILE A 11 16.52 16.63 -5.06
N THR A 12 17.63 17.22 -5.51
CA THR A 12 18.66 17.85 -4.66
C THR A 12 18.32 19.30 -4.26
N ASP A 13 17.21 19.85 -4.75
CA ASP A 13 16.72 21.16 -4.33
C ASP A 13 16.43 21.18 -2.82
N LEU A 14 16.91 22.23 -2.13
CA LEU A 14 16.82 22.34 -0.68
C LEU A 14 15.36 22.30 -0.19
N ASN A 15 14.46 23.02 -0.87
CA ASN A 15 13.04 23.06 -0.51
C ASN A 15 12.37 21.71 -0.71
N ASN A 16 12.80 20.95 -1.75
CA ASN A 16 12.33 19.59 -1.96
C ASN A 16 12.75 18.67 -0.82
N ILE A 17 14.00 18.77 -0.36
CA ILE A 17 14.53 17.96 0.75
C ILE A 17 13.87 18.33 2.08
N GLU A 18 13.67 19.61 2.37
CA GLU A 18 12.91 20.07 3.56
C GLU A 18 11.47 19.53 3.53
N THR A 19 10.80 19.65 2.37
CA THR A 19 9.48 19.04 2.16
C THR A 19 9.51 17.54 2.43
N ALA A 20 10.55 16.85 2.00
CA ALA A 20 10.75 15.42 2.23
C ALA A 20 10.92 15.10 3.73
N ILE A 21 11.65 15.90 4.50
CA ILE A 21 11.77 15.79 5.96
C ILE A 21 10.38 15.82 6.61
N TYR A 22 9.58 16.85 6.31
CA TYR A 22 8.22 16.97 6.86
C TYR A 22 7.29 15.84 6.41
N ARG A 23 7.40 15.38 5.19
CA ARG A 23 6.63 14.22 4.69
C ARG A 23 7.03 12.91 5.38
N ALA A 24 8.33 12.69 5.54
CA ALA A 24 8.87 11.50 6.20
C ALA A 24 8.53 11.45 7.69
N SER A 25 8.47 12.61 8.36
CA SER A 25 8.20 12.73 9.81
C SER A 25 6.73 12.55 10.18
N LYS A 26 5.81 12.62 9.22
CA LYS A 26 4.37 12.54 9.50
C LYS A 26 4.01 11.25 10.28
N GLY A 27 3.41 11.44 11.46
CA GLY A 27 3.06 10.36 12.40
C GLY A 27 4.25 9.76 13.15
N LYS A 28 5.42 10.42 13.15
CA LYS A 28 6.64 9.96 13.82
C LYS A 28 7.28 11.06 14.67
N GLY A 29 6.70 12.26 14.76
CA GLY A 29 7.27 13.42 15.44
C GLY A 29 7.60 13.22 16.92
N ASN A 30 6.93 12.28 17.59
CA ASN A 30 7.20 11.92 19.00
C ASN A 30 8.41 10.98 19.19
N ARG A 31 9.19 10.71 18.14
CA ARG A 31 10.44 9.93 18.26
C ARG A 31 11.61 10.89 18.40
N LYS A 32 12.40 10.78 19.48
CA LYS A 32 13.57 11.66 19.74
C LYS A 32 14.47 11.87 18.52
N SER A 33 14.75 10.80 17.74
CA SER A 33 15.57 10.91 16.53
C SER A 33 14.90 11.70 15.39
N VAL A 34 13.57 11.79 15.37
CA VAL A 34 12.82 12.56 14.36
C VAL A 34 12.66 14.00 14.85
N GLU A 35 12.39 14.19 16.14
CA GLU A 35 12.28 15.49 16.81
C GLU A 35 13.55 16.30 16.60
N LYS A 36 14.74 15.75 16.91
CA LYS A 36 16.04 16.38 16.68
C LYS A 36 16.19 16.93 15.24
N ILE A 37 15.65 16.23 14.24
CA ILE A 37 15.74 16.68 12.84
C ILE A 37 14.72 17.79 12.57
N LEU A 38 13.54 17.71 13.19
CA LEU A 38 12.50 18.75 13.07
C LEU A 38 12.85 20.05 13.79
N ASP A 39 13.77 20.02 14.78
CA ASP A 39 14.27 21.21 15.46
C ASP A 39 15.21 22.05 14.58
N SER A 40 15.86 21.42 13.58
CA SER A 40 16.78 22.11 12.65
C SER A 40 16.68 21.51 11.24
N PRO A 41 15.50 21.58 10.59
CA PRO A 41 15.23 20.87 9.34
C PRO A 41 16.12 21.33 8.19
N THR A 42 16.39 22.63 8.10
CA THR A 42 17.26 23.21 7.05
C THR A 42 18.69 22.70 7.16
N TYR A 43 19.24 22.61 8.37
CA TYR A 43 20.59 22.06 8.59
C TYR A 43 20.70 20.62 8.09
N TYR A 44 19.73 19.77 8.45
CA TYR A 44 19.70 18.37 7.99
C TYR A 44 19.41 18.25 6.51
N ALA A 45 18.62 19.16 5.94
CA ALA A 45 18.37 19.20 4.50
C ALA A 45 19.63 19.54 3.72
N MET A 46 20.44 20.51 4.20
CA MET A 46 21.73 20.87 3.60
C MET A 46 22.70 19.70 3.61
N GLN A 47 22.77 18.94 4.69
CA GLN A 47 23.63 17.73 4.76
C GLN A 47 23.20 16.67 3.72
N VAL A 48 21.91 16.41 3.58
CA VAL A 48 21.38 15.50 2.56
C VAL A 48 21.67 16.03 1.16
N GLN A 49 21.50 17.32 0.93
CA GLN A 49 21.80 17.97 -0.34
C GLN A 49 23.27 17.79 -0.73
N GLN A 50 24.19 18.07 0.18
CA GLN A 50 25.63 17.89 -0.05
C GLN A 50 25.97 16.43 -0.34
N ALA A 51 25.41 15.48 0.42
CA ALA A 51 25.61 14.06 0.19
C ALA A 51 25.14 13.59 -1.20
N LEU A 52 24.02 14.14 -1.68
CA LEU A 52 23.47 13.84 -3.00
C LEU A 52 24.30 14.51 -4.11
N ILE A 53 24.65 15.81 -3.98
CA ILE A 53 25.44 16.56 -4.96
C ILE A 53 26.82 15.90 -5.12
N ASN A 54 27.47 15.59 -4.01
CA ASN A 54 28.80 14.95 -4.00
C ASN A 54 28.74 13.45 -4.28
N LYS A 55 27.54 12.86 -4.46
CA LYS A 55 27.32 11.43 -4.74
C LYS A 55 27.93 10.51 -3.67
N THR A 56 28.01 10.98 -2.43
CA THR A 56 28.56 10.23 -1.28
C THR A 56 27.49 9.46 -0.50
N TYR A 57 26.22 9.59 -0.87
CA TYR A 57 25.14 8.84 -0.22
C TYR A 57 25.28 7.33 -0.46
N VAL A 58 25.30 6.59 0.63
CA VAL A 58 25.21 5.12 0.66
C VAL A 58 24.04 4.73 1.56
N PRO A 59 23.10 3.90 1.09
CA PRO A 59 21.99 3.44 1.91
C PRO A 59 22.47 2.70 3.16
N ASN A 60 21.89 3.04 4.31
CA ASN A 60 22.20 2.35 5.56
C ASN A 60 21.65 0.91 5.55
N LYS A 61 22.28 0.02 6.33
CA LYS A 61 21.75 -1.31 6.60
C LYS A 61 20.33 -1.21 7.19
N TYR A 62 19.44 -2.04 6.69
CA TYR A 62 18.06 -2.11 7.20
C TYR A 62 18.00 -2.70 8.60
N VAL A 63 17.05 -2.20 9.38
CA VAL A 63 16.67 -2.86 10.64
C VAL A 63 15.57 -3.86 10.32
N GLU A 64 15.86 -5.13 10.53
CA GLU A 64 14.86 -6.18 10.34
C GLU A 64 13.87 -6.23 11.49
N MET A 65 12.59 -6.32 11.15
CA MET A 65 11.52 -6.47 12.12
C MET A 65 10.57 -7.58 11.69
N LYS A 66 10.47 -8.63 12.48
CA LYS A 66 9.47 -9.69 12.28
C LYS A 66 8.11 -9.23 12.77
N ILE A 67 7.14 -9.22 11.88
CA ILE A 67 5.74 -8.94 12.22
C ILE A 67 4.85 -10.13 11.92
N ARG A 68 3.81 -10.30 12.72
CA ARG A 68 2.75 -11.30 12.48
C ARG A 68 1.54 -10.60 11.86
N ASP A 69 1.33 -10.82 10.55
CA ASP A 69 0.27 -10.17 9.80
C ASP A 69 -0.94 -11.09 9.60
N GLY A 70 -2.11 -10.44 9.61
CA GLY A 70 -3.38 -11.09 9.33
C GLY A 70 -3.89 -12.01 10.46
N ALA A 71 -5.02 -12.68 10.17
CA ALA A 71 -5.67 -13.60 11.09
C ALA A 71 -4.88 -14.90 11.27
N ASN A 72 -4.15 -15.32 10.26
CA ASN A 72 -3.33 -16.54 10.25
C ASN A 72 -1.95 -16.33 10.85
N LYS A 73 -1.69 -15.16 11.45
CA LYS A 73 -0.41 -14.80 12.07
C LYS A 73 0.81 -15.07 11.15
N LYS A 74 0.65 -14.87 9.84
CA LYS A 74 1.74 -15.07 8.88
C LYS A 74 2.91 -14.16 9.25
N GLU A 75 4.06 -14.74 9.49
CA GLU A 75 5.27 -13.98 9.75
C GLU A 75 5.75 -13.29 8.47
N ARG A 76 6.09 -12.01 8.60
CA ARG A 76 6.72 -11.22 7.55
C ARG A 76 7.92 -10.50 8.13
N ILE A 77 9.01 -10.48 7.41
CA ILE A 77 10.16 -9.65 7.71
C ILE A 77 9.93 -8.31 7.02
N ILE A 78 9.98 -7.25 7.81
CA ILE A 78 9.96 -5.87 7.31
C ILE A 78 11.36 -5.30 7.46
N TYR A 79 11.88 -4.75 6.39
CA TYR A 79 13.15 -4.07 6.33
C TYR A 79 12.93 -2.57 6.51
N LYS A 80 13.26 -2.07 7.69
CA LYS A 80 13.01 -0.68 8.05
C LYS A 80 14.26 0.16 7.77
N PRO A 81 14.21 1.13 6.83
CA PRO A 81 15.30 2.07 6.62
C PRO A 81 15.43 3.03 7.80
N ARG A 82 16.61 3.56 8.05
CA ARG A 82 16.81 4.63 9.02
C ARG A 82 15.99 5.86 8.61
N PHE A 83 15.52 6.62 9.61
CA PHE A 83 14.75 7.81 9.30
C PHE A 83 15.60 8.82 8.52
N TYR A 84 16.83 9.04 9.00
CA TYR A 84 17.80 9.93 8.39
C TYR A 84 19.08 9.17 8.07
N PRO A 85 19.64 9.34 6.88
CA PRO A 85 19.13 10.12 5.77
C PRO A 85 18.12 9.36 4.88
N ASP A 86 18.00 8.02 5.00
CA ASP A 86 17.38 7.14 4.00
C ASP A 86 15.91 7.51 3.71
N GLN A 87 15.05 7.60 4.75
CA GLN A 87 13.65 7.91 4.49
C GLN A 87 13.45 9.32 3.92
N VAL A 88 14.32 10.27 4.28
CA VAL A 88 14.29 11.63 3.72
C VAL A 88 14.63 11.58 2.22
N ILE A 89 15.69 10.88 1.84
CA ILE A 89 16.10 10.72 0.43
C ILE A 89 15.04 9.98 -0.37
N HIS A 90 14.45 8.92 0.19
CA HIS A 90 13.34 8.21 -0.45
C HIS A 90 12.15 9.15 -0.73
N TRP A 91 11.82 10.04 0.20
CA TRP A 91 10.76 11.02 -0.01
C TRP A 91 11.15 12.09 -1.03
N ALA A 92 12.38 12.63 -0.96
CA ALA A 92 12.87 13.62 -1.92
C ALA A 92 12.82 13.08 -3.36
N LEU A 93 13.26 11.83 -3.55
CA LEU A 93 13.16 11.12 -4.82
C LEU A 93 11.71 10.96 -5.27
N MET A 94 10.84 10.46 -4.39
CA MET A 94 9.45 10.14 -4.76
C MET A 94 8.59 11.37 -5.01
N LEU A 95 8.86 12.50 -4.37
CA LEU A 95 8.18 13.76 -4.68
C LEU A 95 8.34 14.16 -6.16
N GLN A 96 9.47 13.81 -6.77
CA GLN A 96 9.75 14.09 -8.18
C GLN A 96 9.37 12.94 -9.12
N LEU A 97 9.42 11.69 -8.66
CA LEU A 97 9.09 10.52 -9.49
C LEU A 97 7.58 10.22 -9.54
N GLU A 98 6.84 10.46 -8.46
CA GLU A 98 5.40 10.18 -8.40
C GLU A 98 4.62 10.74 -9.60
N PRO A 99 4.78 12.02 -10.00
CA PRO A 99 4.07 12.56 -11.16
C PRO A 99 4.42 11.87 -12.49
N ILE A 100 5.64 11.33 -12.60
CA ILE A 100 6.12 10.63 -13.80
C ILE A 100 5.50 9.24 -13.89
N ILE A 101 5.58 8.48 -12.79
CA ILE A 101 5.02 7.13 -12.68
C ILE A 101 3.49 7.17 -12.86
N MET A 102 2.84 8.17 -12.28
CA MET A 102 1.37 8.31 -12.33
C MET A 102 0.81 8.47 -13.73
N LYS A 103 1.58 8.99 -14.70
CA LYS A 103 1.09 9.18 -16.09
C LYS A 103 0.66 7.88 -16.77
N GLY A 104 1.33 6.77 -16.46
CA GLY A 104 0.98 5.46 -17.00
C GLY A 104 0.24 4.56 -16.01
N MET A 105 -0.07 5.04 -14.81
CA MET A 105 -0.67 4.21 -13.77
C MET A 105 -2.13 3.94 -14.03
N TYR A 106 -2.48 2.68 -14.21
CA TYR A 106 -3.85 2.22 -14.42
C TYR A 106 -4.81 2.79 -13.36
N GLU A 107 -5.98 3.23 -13.79
CA GLU A 107 -6.96 3.93 -12.93
C GLU A 107 -7.36 3.13 -11.68
N PHE A 108 -7.57 1.82 -11.81
CA PHE A 108 -7.93 0.92 -10.72
C PHE A 108 -6.75 0.10 -10.17
N CYS A 109 -5.51 0.59 -10.34
CA CYS A 109 -4.40 0.29 -9.46
C CYS A 109 -4.63 1.06 -8.16
N CYS A 110 -5.06 0.35 -7.11
CA CYS A 110 -5.63 1.01 -5.92
C CYS A 110 -4.68 1.10 -4.73
N ALA A 111 -3.57 0.36 -4.71
CA ALA A 111 -2.71 0.30 -3.54
C ALA A 111 -1.72 1.46 -3.48
N SER A 112 -1.53 2.02 -2.28
CA SER A 112 -0.47 3.00 -1.95
C SER A 112 -0.43 4.27 -2.80
N ILE A 113 -1.52 4.62 -3.44
CA ILE A 113 -1.68 5.83 -4.26
C ILE A 113 -2.64 6.78 -3.56
N LYS A 114 -2.23 8.05 -3.39
CA LYS A 114 -3.06 9.08 -2.77
C LYS A 114 -4.38 9.24 -3.55
N GLY A 115 -5.50 9.32 -2.82
CA GLY A 115 -6.84 9.44 -3.42
C GLY A 115 -7.42 8.13 -3.96
N ARG A 116 -6.67 7.02 -3.96
CA ARG A 116 -7.14 5.70 -4.39
C ARG A 116 -7.39 4.78 -3.17
N GLY A 117 -6.59 3.80 -2.91
CA GLY A 117 -6.70 2.91 -1.74
C GLY A 117 -7.86 1.91 -1.80
N ILE A 118 -8.05 1.22 -0.68
CA ILE A 118 -9.08 0.18 -0.51
C ILE A 118 -10.48 0.68 -0.89
N MET A 119 -10.80 1.93 -0.52
CA MET A 119 -12.13 2.51 -0.73
C MET A 119 -12.48 2.71 -2.20
N ARG A 120 -11.49 3.08 -3.05
CA ARG A 120 -11.71 3.23 -4.50
C ARG A 120 -11.99 1.86 -5.12
N GLY A 121 -11.14 0.87 -4.83
CA GLY A 121 -11.31 -0.50 -5.32
C GLY A 121 -12.65 -1.10 -4.89
N MET A 122 -13.01 -0.95 -3.63
CA MET A 122 -14.26 -1.45 -3.07
C MET A 122 -15.47 -0.80 -3.74
N ARG A 123 -15.52 0.53 -3.87
CA ARG A 123 -16.62 1.24 -4.55
C ARG A 123 -16.77 0.79 -6.00
N HIS A 124 -15.65 0.62 -6.69
CA HIS A 124 -15.66 0.14 -8.07
C HIS A 124 -16.23 -1.28 -8.19
N ILE A 125 -15.77 -2.22 -7.33
CA ILE A 125 -16.29 -3.60 -7.32
C ILE A 125 -17.77 -3.62 -7.00
N LYS A 126 -18.24 -2.86 -5.99
CA LYS A 126 -19.66 -2.76 -5.66
C LYS A 126 -20.47 -2.28 -6.87
N LYS A 127 -19.99 -1.24 -7.55
CA LYS A 127 -20.64 -0.69 -8.75
C LYS A 127 -20.73 -1.74 -9.86
N ILE A 128 -19.66 -2.43 -10.18
CA ILE A 128 -19.63 -3.50 -11.18
C ILE A 128 -20.66 -4.57 -10.85
N LEU A 129 -20.64 -5.09 -9.63
CA LEU A 129 -21.50 -6.21 -9.20
C LEU A 129 -22.99 -5.88 -9.24
N VAL A 130 -23.37 -4.60 -9.13
CA VAL A 130 -24.78 -4.17 -9.20
C VAL A 130 -25.20 -3.83 -10.62
N GLN A 131 -24.37 -3.05 -11.34
CA GLN A 131 -24.78 -2.39 -12.59
C GLN A 131 -24.65 -3.26 -13.83
N ASP A 132 -23.70 -4.18 -13.89
CA ASP A 132 -23.41 -4.94 -15.12
C ASP A 132 -23.51 -6.46 -14.93
N ARG A 133 -24.71 -6.91 -14.58
CA ARG A 133 -24.99 -8.35 -14.35
C ARG A 133 -24.65 -9.23 -15.54
N LYS A 134 -24.85 -8.72 -16.76
CA LYS A 134 -24.66 -9.45 -18.00
C LYS A 134 -23.20 -9.82 -18.25
N HIS A 135 -22.25 -8.94 -17.90
CA HIS A 135 -20.82 -9.11 -18.23
C HIS A 135 -19.95 -9.64 -17.06
N ILE A 136 -20.52 -9.92 -15.90
CA ILE A 136 -19.78 -10.31 -14.70
C ILE A 136 -20.16 -11.68 -14.13
N LYS A 137 -20.56 -12.61 -14.98
CA LYS A 137 -20.99 -13.95 -14.56
C LYS A 137 -19.89 -14.71 -13.81
N TYR A 138 -18.64 -14.51 -14.20
CA TYR A 138 -17.46 -15.16 -13.61
C TYR A 138 -16.47 -14.13 -13.09
N CYS A 139 -15.79 -14.51 -12.02
CA CYS A 139 -14.69 -13.76 -11.41
C CYS A 139 -13.44 -14.61 -11.41
N LEU A 140 -12.34 -14.04 -11.90
CA LEU A 140 -10.98 -14.57 -11.79
C LEU A 140 -10.23 -13.73 -10.76
N LYS A 141 -9.71 -14.42 -9.73
CA LYS A 141 -8.85 -13.80 -8.70
C LYS A 141 -7.47 -14.41 -8.77
N LEU A 142 -6.45 -13.56 -8.88
CA LEU A 142 -5.04 -13.92 -8.98
C LEU A 142 -4.24 -13.18 -7.90
N ASP A 143 -3.10 -13.76 -7.49
CA ASP A 143 -2.17 -13.16 -6.53
C ASP A 143 -0.76 -13.64 -6.91
N VAL A 144 0.24 -12.76 -6.89
CA VAL A 144 1.63 -13.08 -7.23
C VAL A 144 2.35 -13.71 -6.03
N LYS A 145 3.10 -14.79 -6.28
CA LYS A 145 3.86 -15.50 -5.24
C LYS A 145 5.05 -14.65 -4.78
N LYS A 146 5.12 -14.38 -3.46
CA LYS A 146 6.22 -13.62 -2.82
C LYS A 146 6.60 -12.32 -3.58
N PHE A 147 5.62 -11.53 -4.02
CA PHE A 147 5.78 -10.45 -4.98
C PHE A 147 7.02 -9.57 -4.73
N TYR A 148 7.14 -8.88 -3.59
CA TYR A 148 8.26 -7.98 -3.30
C TYR A 148 9.64 -8.64 -3.39
N PRO A 149 9.88 -9.82 -2.78
CA PRO A 149 11.15 -10.53 -2.92
C PRO A 149 11.42 -11.07 -4.33
N SER A 150 10.36 -11.28 -5.13
CA SER A 150 10.47 -11.85 -6.48
C SER A 150 10.65 -10.80 -7.58
N ILE A 151 10.56 -9.50 -7.26
CA ILE A 151 10.83 -8.44 -8.24
C ILE A 151 12.28 -8.55 -8.70
N ASP A 152 12.47 -8.73 -10.01
CA ASP A 152 13.81 -8.72 -10.61
C ASP A 152 14.34 -7.28 -10.68
N LYS A 153 15.48 -7.04 -10.03
CA LYS A 153 16.08 -5.71 -9.92
C LYS A 153 16.46 -5.16 -11.29
N GLN A 154 17.02 -6.00 -12.18
CA GLN A 154 17.47 -5.54 -13.49
C GLN A 154 16.27 -5.15 -14.39
N ILE A 155 15.19 -5.94 -14.36
CA ILE A 155 13.96 -5.58 -15.07
C ILE A 155 13.41 -4.25 -14.54
N LEU A 156 13.37 -4.06 -13.20
CA LEU A 156 12.90 -2.81 -12.60
C LEU A 156 13.76 -1.62 -13.02
N LYS A 157 15.08 -1.73 -12.98
CA LYS A 157 16.01 -0.71 -13.43
C LYS A 157 15.80 -0.37 -14.92
N ASN A 158 15.62 -1.39 -15.77
CA ASN A 158 15.37 -1.20 -17.18
C ASN A 158 14.03 -0.49 -17.45
N LYS A 159 12.98 -0.77 -16.64
CA LYS A 159 11.71 -0.03 -16.70
C LYS A 159 11.90 1.47 -16.41
N PHE A 160 12.71 1.83 -15.41
CA PHE A 160 13.05 3.24 -15.15
C PHE A 160 13.81 3.88 -16.32
N ARG A 161 14.76 3.18 -16.93
CA ARG A 161 15.52 3.68 -18.10
C ARG A 161 14.64 3.92 -19.34
N ARG A 162 13.49 3.27 -19.43
CA ARG A 162 12.51 3.55 -20.50
C ARG A 162 11.79 4.89 -20.34
N VAL A 163 11.65 5.39 -19.10
CA VAL A 163 10.90 6.62 -18.79
C VAL A 163 11.79 7.80 -18.40
N LEU A 164 13.02 7.53 -17.94
CA LEU A 164 14.00 8.52 -17.49
C LEU A 164 15.24 8.49 -18.39
N LYS A 165 15.85 9.67 -18.60
CA LYS A 165 17.15 9.83 -19.27
C LYS A 165 18.24 10.45 -18.38
N ASP A 166 17.87 10.91 -17.18
CA ASP A 166 18.73 11.55 -16.20
C ASP A 166 19.58 10.50 -15.50
N LYS A 167 20.89 10.50 -15.78
CA LYS A 167 21.83 9.50 -15.28
C LYS A 167 21.91 9.51 -13.76
N ASP A 168 21.98 10.69 -13.13
CA ASP A 168 22.16 10.79 -11.69
C ASP A 168 20.90 10.35 -10.93
N THR A 169 19.72 10.65 -11.45
CA THR A 169 18.46 10.10 -10.92
C THR A 169 18.42 8.58 -11.06
N LEU A 170 18.85 8.03 -12.20
CA LEU A 170 18.90 6.58 -12.40
C LEU A 170 19.89 5.90 -11.46
N ASN A 171 21.05 6.51 -11.23
CA ASN A 171 22.06 6.00 -10.28
C ASN A 171 21.50 5.98 -8.85
N LEU A 172 20.80 7.02 -8.42
CA LEU A 172 20.15 7.05 -7.10
C LEU A 172 19.06 5.98 -6.96
N ILE A 173 18.25 5.77 -8.01
CA ILE A 173 17.25 4.70 -8.05
C ILE A 173 17.93 3.33 -7.93
N ASP A 174 19.02 3.11 -8.69
CA ASP A 174 19.77 1.86 -8.68
C ASP A 174 20.36 1.58 -7.30
N LEU A 175 20.96 2.57 -6.63
CA LEU A 175 21.46 2.44 -5.25
C LEU A 175 20.35 1.99 -4.28
N ILE A 176 19.17 2.59 -4.39
CA ILE A 176 18.02 2.22 -3.53
C ILE A 176 17.52 0.81 -3.85
N ILE A 177 17.47 0.41 -5.12
CA ILE A 177 17.06 -0.94 -5.53
C ILE A 177 18.10 -1.97 -5.05
N ASP A 178 19.39 -1.67 -5.17
CA ASP A 178 20.46 -2.58 -4.80
C ASP A 178 20.66 -2.71 -3.30
N SER A 179 20.12 -1.82 -2.49
CA SER A 179 20.25 -1.83 -1.03
C SER A 179 19.65 -3.06 -0.33
N SER A 180 18.87 -3.89 -1.04
CA SER A 180 18.34 -5.16 -0.55
C SER A 180 19.06 -6.35 -1.22
N GLU A 181 19.14 -7.49 -0.54
CA GLU A 181 19.75 -8.70 -1.11
C GLU A 181 18.90 -9.29 -2.23
N SER A 182 17.58 -9.38 -2.06
CA SER A 182 16.65 -9.94 -3.04
C SER A 182 15.44 -9.02 -3.24
N GLY A 183 15.01 -8.88 -4.50
CA GLY A 183 13.87 -8.06 -4.87
C GLY A 183 13.95 -6.63 -4.35
N ILE A 184 12.84 -6.12 -3.85
CA ILE A 184 12.76 -4.82 -3.16
C ILE A 184 12.22 -5.01 -1.74
N PRO A 185 12.72 -4.25 -0.74
CA PRO A 185 12.42 -4.52 0.66
C PRO A 185 11.00 -4.09 1.03
N ILE A 186 10.30 -4.94 1.79
CA ILE A 186 9.03 -4.54 2.41
C ILE A 186 9.35 -3.59 3.56
N GLY A 187 8.87 -2.35 3.49
CA GLY A 187 9.08 -1.33 4.53
C GLY A 187 9.58 0.00 4.00
N ASN A 188 10.19 0.03 2.83
CA ASN A 188 10.55 1.27 2.17
C ASN A 188 9.33 1.95 1.54
N PHE A 189 9.30 3.27 1.61
CA PHE A 189 8.29 4.05 0.92
C PHE A 189 8.40 3.92 -0.62
N THR A 190 9.63 3.94 -1.14
CA THR A 190 9.92 3.73 -2.56
C THR A 190 9.44 2.37 -3.07
N SER A 191 9.58 1.31 -2.26
CA SER A 191 9.20 -0.05 -2.69
C SER A 191 7.73 -0.17 -3.07
N GLN A 192 6.83 0.57 -2.43
CA GLN A 192 5.41 0.54 -2.77
C GLN A 192 5.14 1.11 -4.16
N TRP A 193 5.85 2.19 -4.52
CA TRP A 193 5.77 2.81 -5.83
C TRP A 193 6.45 1.99 -6.91
N PHE A 194 7.64 1.45 -6.61
CA PHE A 194 8.41 0.61 -7.51
C PHE A 194 7.67 -0.70 -7.84
N ALA A 195 7.00 -1.30 -6.84
CA ALA A 195 6.16 -2.47 -7.02
C ALA A 195 4.95 -2.20 -7.93
N ASN A 196 4.27 -1.07 -7.75
CA ASN A 196 3.18 -0.67 -8.63
C ASN A 196 3.67 -0.37 -10.05
N PHE A 197 4.83 0.29 -10.19
CA PHE A 197 5.45 0.61 -11.47
C PHE A 197 5.92 -0.66 -12.20
N TYR A 198 6.42 -1.66 -11.46
CA TYR A 198 6.81 -2.94 -12.04
C TYR A 198 5.67 -3.64 -12.77
N LEU A 199 4.47 -3.60 -12.19
CA LEU A 199 3.25 -4.22 -12.78
C LEU A 199 2.46 -3.28 -13.71
N GLN A 200 2.93 -2.07 -13.97
CA GLN A 200 2.22 -1.10 -14.81
C GLN A 200 2.03 -1.62 -16.25
N ASP A 201 3.05 -2.26 -16.81
CA ASP A 201 2.97 -2.84 -18.16
C ASP A 201 1.97 -3.99 -18.22
N LEU A 202 1.83 -4.77 -17.13
CA LEU A 202 0.79 -5.80 -17.03
C LEU A 202 -0.62 -5.18 -17.01
N ASP A 203 -0.80 -4.05 -16.32
CA ASP A 203 -2.09 -3.36 -16.31
C ASP A 203 -2.49 -2.92 -17.73
N HIS A 204 -1.55 -2.36 -18.50
CA HIS A 204 -1.76 -2.00 -19.89
C HIS A 204 -2.02 -3.22 -20.77
N PHE A 205 -1.26 -4.30 -20.61
CA PHE A 205 -1.48 -5.56 -21.33
C PHE A 205 -2.90 -6.09 -21.11
N ILE A 206 -3.36 -6.15 -19.84
CA ILE A 206 -4.71 -6.62 -19.49
C ILE A 206 -5.80 -5.72 -20.10
N LYS A 207 -5.60 -4.41 -20.09
CA LYS A 207 -6.61 -3.45 -20.54
C LYS A 207 -6.62 -3.23 -22.05
N GLU A 208 -5.46 -3.13 -22.66
CA GLU A 208 -5.30 -2.71 -24.06
C GLU A 208 -5.22 -3.90 -25.00
N GLN A 209 -4.49 -4.97 -24.63
CA GLN A 209 -4.31 -6.15 -25.50
C GLN A 209 -5.37 -7.22 -25.21
N LEU A 210 -5.56 -7.60 -23.93
CA LEU A 210 -6.57 -8.58 -23.56
C LEU A 210 -7.99 -7.98 -23.48
N LYS A 211 -8.12 -6.65 -23.58
CA LYS A 211 -9.39 -5.91 -23.60
C LYS A 211 -10.36 -6.26 -22.47
N VAL A 212 -9.82 -6.61 -21.29
CA VAL A 212 -10.64 -6.97 -20.12
C VAL A 212 -11.43 -5.76 -19.66
N LYS A 213 -12.76 -5.83 -19.74
CA LYS A 213 -13.65 -4.71 -19.37
C LYS A 213 -13.51 -4.34 -17.91
N TYR A 214 -13.56 -5.32 -17.00
CA TYR A 214 -13.53 -5.12 -15.54
C TYR A 214 -12.32 -5.77 -14.92
N TYR A 215 -11.40 -4.94 -14.48
CA TYR A 215 -10.14 -5.29 -13.84
C TYR A 215 -9.86 -4.36 -12.67
N VAL A 216 -9.41 -4.89 -11.54
CA VAL A 216 -8.98 -4.12 -10.36
C VAL A 216 -7.73 -4.78 -9.79
N ARG A 217 -6.72 -3.97 -9.48
CA ARG A 217 -5.48 -4.42 -8.83
C ARG A 217 -5.23 -3.70 -7.51
N TYR A 218 -4.82 -4.45 -6.52
CA TYR A 218 -4.32 -3.93 -5.25
C TYR A 218 -2.97 -4.57 -4.94
N MET A 219 -1.87 -3.90 -5.28
CA MET A 219 -0.52 -4.46 -5.36
C MET A 219 -0.50 -5.69 -6.28
N ASP A 220 -0.20 -6.85 -5.70
CA ASP A 220 -0.12 -8.16 -6.33
C ASP A 220 -1.47 -8.91 -6.42
N ASP A 221 -2.50 -8.43 -5.73
CA ASP A 221 -3.84 -9.05 -5.71
C ASP A 221 -4.70 -8.46 -6.83
N MET A 222 -5.13 -9.30 -7.78
CA MET A 222 -5.82 -8.93 -9.01
C MET A 222 -7.19 -9.60 -9.10
N VAL A 223 -8.18 -8.85 -9.59
CA VAL A 223 -9.54 -9.33 -9.81
C VAL A 223 -10.02 -8.93 -11.20
N LEU A 224 -10.47 -9.90 -11.99
CA LEU A 224 -11.01 -9.72 -13.33
C LEU A 224 -12.40 -10.33 -13.43
N PHE A 225 -13.28 -9.75 -14.25
CA PHE A 225 -14.61 -10.27 -14.48
C PHE A 225 -14.89 -10.44 -15.97
N SER A 226 -15.65 -11.48 -16.31
CA SER A 226 -16.21 -11.72 -17.64
C SER A 226 -17.51 -12.56 -17.55
N ASN A 227 -18.31 -12.54 -18.59
CA ASN A 227 -19.44 -13.43 -18.75
C ASN A 227 -19.04 -14.84 -19.25
N ASN A 228 -17.79 -15.00 -19.72
CA ASN A 228 -17.28 -16.24 -20.32
C ASN A 228 -16.16 -16.86 -19.46
N LYS A 229 -16.41 -18.07 -18.96
CA LYS A 229 -15.42 -18.82 -18.16
C LYS A 229 -14.20 -19.26 -18.96
N LYS A 230 -14.41 -19.64 -20.24
CA LYS A 230 -13.33 -20.10 -21.13
C LYS A 230 -12.38 -18.92 -21.44
N GLU A 231 -12.95 -17.73 -21.68
CA GLU A 231 -12.20 -16.49 -21.89
C GLU A 231 -11.29 -16.18 -20.68
N LEU A 232 -11.84 -16.19 -19.45
CA LEU A 232 -11.02 -15.94 -18.24
C LEU A 232 -9.91 -16.98 -18.03
N ARG A 233 -10.10 -18.23 -18.47
CA ARG A 233 -9.02 -19.23 -18.47
C ARG A 233 -7.91 -18.88 -19.46
N LYS A 234 -8.26 -18.44 -20.68
CA LYS A 234 -7.29 -17.96 -21.66
C LYS A 234 -6.55 -16.74 -21.14
N ILE A 235 -7.28 -15.75 -20.62
CA ILE A 235 -6.70 -14.55 -20.00
C ILE A 235 -5.71 -14.91 -18.88
N LYS A 236 -6.05 -15.90 -18.03
CA LYS A 236 -5.14 -16.38 -16.98
C LYS A 236 -3.83 -16.91 -17.56
N ILE A 237 -3.89 -17.69 -18.64
CA ILE A 237 -2.69 -18.23 -19.31
C ILE A 237 -1.84 -17.09 -19.88
N GLU A 238 -2.46 -16.10 -20.53
CA GLU A 238 -1.76 -14.94 -21.08
C GLU A 238 -1.10 -14.08 -19.98
N ILE A 239 -1.79 -13.89 -18.86
CA ILE A 239 -1.22 -13.19 -17.68
C ILE A 239 -0.03 -13.98 -17.10
N ASP A 240 -0.12 -15.31 -17.04
CA ASP A 240 0.97 -16.17 -16.56
C ASP A 240 2.21 -16.05 -17.47
N ASN A 241 1.99 -16.12 -18.79
CA ASN A 241 3.04 -15.95 -19.78
C ASN A 241 3.70 -14.57 -19.69
N PHE A 242 2.90 -13.52 -19.49
CA PHE A 242 3.43 -12.17 -19.28
C PHE A 242 4.27 -12.08 -18.00
N LEU A 243 3.73 -12.56 -16.87
CA LEU A 243 4.42 -12.52 -15.59
C LEU A 243 5.70 -13.37 -15.59
N SER A 244 5.72 -14.49 -16.31
CA SER A 244 6.93 -15.31 -16.45
C SER A 244 8.07 -14.55 -17.12
N LYS A 245 7.77 -13.70 -18.14
CA LYS A 245 8.77 -12.80 -18.76
C LYS A 245 9.28 -11.74 -17.78
N GLU A 246 8.46 -11.33 -16.84
CA GLU A 246 8.80 -10.44 -15.74
C GLU A 246 9.40 -11.18 -14.53
N LYS A 247 9.74 -12.48 -14.65
CA LYS A 247 10.25 -13.36 -13.59
C LYS A 247 9.34 -13.44 -12.35
N LEU A 248 8.04 -13.31 -12.56
CA LEU A 248 7.01 -13.45 -11.53
C LEU A 248 6.15 -14.69 -11.77
N THR A 249 5.57 -15.23 -10.70
CA THR A 249 4.72 -16.43 -10.75
C THR A 249 3.41 -16.18 -10.02
N ILE A 250 2.29 -16.62 -10.61
CA ILE A 250 0.99 -16.61 -9.94
C ILE A 250 0.98 -17.68 -8.83
N LYS A 251 0.36 -17.38 -7.70
CA LYS A 251 0.12 -18.39 -6.65
C LYS A 251 -0.80 -19.50 -7.15
N GLU A 252 -0.53 -20.74 -6.74
CA GLU A 252 -1.32 -21.92 -7.13
C GLU A 252 -2.78 -21.85 -6.68
N ASN A 253 -3.08 -21.10 -5.61
CA ASN A 253 -4.43 -20.94 -5.06
C ASN A 253 -5.27 -19.85 -5.75
N TRP A 254 -4.99 -19.54 -7.01
CA TRP A 254 -5.84 -18.69 -7.82
C TRP A 254 -7.26 -19.24 -7.93
N GLN A 255 -8.25 -18.39 -8.23
CA GLN A 255 -9.64 -18.77 -8.15
C GLN A 255 -10.42 -18.28 -9.38
N LEU A 256 -11.23 -19.16 -9.95
CA LEU A 256 -12.18 -18.83 -11.01
C LEU A 256 -13.54 -19.41 -10.64
N PHE A 257 -14.53 -18.56 -10.40
CA PHE A 257 -15.83 -18.94 -9.89
C PHE A 257 -16.97 -18.08 -10.44
N LYS A 258 -18.21 -18.58 -10.34
CA LYS A 258 -19.41 -17.79 -10.62
C LYS A 258 -19.64 -16.77 -9.51
N THR A 259 -19.87 -15.50 -9.85
CA THR A 259 -20.11 -14.41 -8.89
C THR A 259 -21.34 -14.61 -8.02
N GLU A 260 -22.29 -15.42 -8.46
CA GLU A 260 -23.51 -15.79 -7.71
C GLU A 260 -23.31 -16.95 -6.76
N SER A 261 -22.34 -17.84 -7.01
CA SER A 261 -22.16 -19.05 -6.19
C SER A 261 -21.46 -18.78 -4.86
N ARG A 262 -20.63 -17.74 -4.81
CA ARG A 262 -19.92 -17.35 -3.60
C ARG A 262 -19.43 -15.89 -3.69
N PRO A 263 -19.20 -15.23 -2.52
CA PRO A 263 -18.70 -13.87 -2.50
C PRO A 263 -17.25 -13.79 -2.99
N LEU A 264 -16.91 -12.66 -3.61
CA LEU A 264 -15.53 -12.28 -3.84
C LEU A 264 -14.90 -11.80 -2.52
N ASP A 265 -13.88 -12.52 -2.04
CA ASP A 265 -13.07 -12.10 -0.89
C ASP A 265 -11.87 -11.27 -1.37
N PHE A 266 -11.96 -9.94 -1.20
CA PHE A 266 -10.96 -8.99 -1.66
C PHE A 266 -10.90 -7.75 -0.76
N LEU A 267 -9.76 -7.11 -0.61
CA LEU A 267 -9.57 -5.88 0.19
C LEU A 267 -10.04 -5.97 1.67
N GLY A 268 -10.13 -7.17 2.22
CA GLY A 268 -10.61 -7.38 3.59
C GLY A 268 -12.12 -7.47 3.74
N TYR A 269 -12.85 -7.48 2.63
CA TYR A 269 -14.30 -7.61 2.55
C TYR A 269 -14.71 -8.83 1.73
N ARG A 270 -15.99 -9.22 1.87
CA ARG A 270 -16.67 -10.20 1.05
C ARG A 270 -17.78 -9.49 0.28
N PHE A 271 -17.63 -9.47 -1.04
CA PHE A 271 -18.57 -8.82 -1.96
C PHE A 271 -19.55 -9.84 -2.48
N TYR A 272 -20.79 -9.64 -2.15
CA TYR A 272 -21.95 -10.30 -2.73
C TYR A 272 -22.60 -9.37 -3.76
N ARG A 273 -23.54 -9.87 -4.54
CA ARG A 273 -24.15 -9.07 -5.61
C ARG A 273 -24.96 -7.87 -5.12
N GLY A 274 -25.62 -7.95 -4.00
CA GLY A 274 -26.48 -6.88 -3.44
C GLY A 274 -25.93 -6.23 -2.19
N TYR A 275 -24.93 -6.86 -1.54
CA TYR A 275 -24.42 -6.41 -0.26
C TYR A 275 -22.95 -6.77 -0.08
N THR A 276 -22.33 -6.19 0.92
CA THR A 276 -20.91 -6.43 1.22
C THR A 276 -20.73 -6.63 2.72
N THR A 277 -19.99 -7.64 3.12
CA THR A 277 -19.66 -7.91 4.52
C THR A 277 -18.17 -7.83 4.76
N LEU A 278 -17.76 -7.73 6.01
CA LEU A 278 -16.33 -7.91 6.35
C LEU A 278 -15.89 -9.36 6.12
N ARG A 279 -14.61 -9.54 5.78
CA ARG A 279 -13.96 -10.86 5.84
C ARG A 279 -14.13 -11.46 7.23
N ARG A 280 -14.48 -12.75 7.31
CA ARG A 280 -14.75 -13.45 8.57
C ARG A 280 -13.65 -13.27 9.63
N SER A 281 -12.39 -13.30 9.22
CA SER A 281 -11.26 -13.09 10.12
C SER A 281 -11.23 -11.69 10.75
N ASN A 282 -11.55 -10.66 9.96
CA ASN A 282 -11.64 -9.28 10.46
C ASN A 282 -12.84 -9.13 11.40
N PHE A 283 -13.98 -9.70 11.03
CA PHE A 283 -15.18 -9.76 11.84
C PHE A 283 -14.90 -10.36 13.23
N LEU A 284 -14.27 -11.54 13.29
CA LEU A 284 -13.95 -12.21 14.55
C LEU A 284 -12.93 -11.43 15.38
N ARG A 285 -11.95 -10.79 14.74
CA ARG A 285 -10.95 -9.94 15.40
C ARG A 285 -11.60 -8.77 16.12
N ILE A 286 -12.50 -8.06 15.44
CA ILE A 286 -13.22 -6.91 16.00
C ILE A 286 -14.09 -7.36 17.19
N LYS A 287 -14.86 -8.43 17.04
CA LYS A 287 -15.69 -9.01 18.10
C LYS A 287 -14.86 -9.36 19.35
N ARG A 288 -13.74 -10.08 19.16
CA ARG A 288 -12.85 -10.47 20.26
C ARG A 288 -12.26 -9.25 20.97
N ARG A 289 -11.85 -8.23 20.20
CA ARG A 289 -11.31 -7.00 20.76
C ARG A 289 -12.35 -6.23 21.57
N ALA A 290 -13.57 -6.09 21.06
CA ALA A 290 -14.69 -5.44 21.76
C ALA A 290 -14.98 -6.11 23.09
N LYS A 291 -15.12 -7.45 23.10
CA LYS A 291 -15.33 -8.22 24.34
C LYS A 291 -14.16 -8.12 25.33
N LYS A 292 -12.90 -8.12 24.84
CA LYS A 292 -11.72 -7.98 25.70
C LYS A 292 -11.67 -6.59 26.33
N MET A 293 -12.03 -5.56 25.56
CA MET A 293 -12.05 -4.18 26.05
C MET A 293 -13.09 -3.99 27.17
N ALA A 294 -14.28 -4.58 27.02
CA ALA A 294 -15.36 -4.49 28.01
C ALA A 294 -15.04 -5.16 29.36
N LYS A 295 -14.03 -6.04 29.41
CA LYS A 295 -13.57 -6.70 30.64
C LYS A 295 -12.51 -5.92 31.41
N LYS A 296 -12.12 -4.74 30.91
CA LYS A 296 -11.10 -3.90 31.53
C LYS A 296 -11.73 -2.79 32.36
N ASP A 297 -11.16 -2.51 33.52
CA ASP A 297 -11.55 -1.38 34.35
C ASP A 297 -11.31 -0.04 33.67
N HIS A 298 -10.24 0.05 32.83
CA HIS A 298 -9.89 1.25 32.09
C HIS A 298 -9.66 0.98 30.62
N ILE A 299 -10.19 1.87 29.77
CA ILE A 299 -9.96 1.84 28.31
C ILE A 299 -8.61 2.52 28.03
N THR A 300 -7.65 1.75 27.52
CA THR A 300 -6.36 2.31 27.10
C THR A 300 -6.47 3.08 25.78
N TYR A 301 -5.55 4.02 25.54
CA TYR A 301 -5.42 4.69 24.24
C TYR A 301 -5.40 3.71 23.06
N HIS A 302 -4.62 2.62 23.20
CA HIS A 302 -4.51 1.59 22.17
C HIS A 302 -5.82 0.84 21.90
N ASP A 303 -6.63 0.58 22.93
CA ASP A 303 -7.95 -0.03 22.78
C ASP A 303 -8.92 0.92 22.07
N ALA A 304 -8.95 2.18 22.50
CA ALA A 304 -9.80 3.22 21.90
C ALA A 304 -9.44 3.47 20.43
N ALA A 305 -8.16 3.63 20.11
CA ALA A 305 -7.67 3.84 18.76
C ALA A 305 -8.00 2.66 17.84
N ALA A 306 -7.81 1.41 18.32
CA ALA A 306 -8.16 0.22 17.57
C ALA A 306 -9.66 0.15 17.24
N MET A 307 -10.54 0.42 18.22
CA MET A 307 -11.98 0.36 18.00
C MET A 307 -12.48 1.46 17.06
N LEU A 308 -11.93 2.68 17.14
CA LEU A 308 -12.25 3.74 16.18
C LEU A 308 -11.75 3.41 14.76
N SER A 309 -10.57 2.82 14.63
CA SER A 309 -10.08 2.31 13.33
C SER A 309 -11.03 1.25 12.75
N TYR A 310 -11.47 0.29 13.57
CA TYR A 310 -12.43 -0.74 13.15
C TYR A 310 -13.80 -0.18 12.80
N SER A 311 -14.26 0.88 13.47
CA SER A 311 -15.51 1.54 13.11
C SER A 311 -15.49 2.08 11.67
N GLY A 312 -14.33 2.54 11.21
CA GLY A 312 -14.12 2.94 9.82
C GLY A 312 -14.37 1.79 8.84
N TRP A 313 -13.91 0.57 9.14
CA TRP A 313 -14.18 -0.60 8.29
C TRP A 313 -15.66 -0.98 8.28
N LEU A 314 -16.32 -0.92 9.44
CA LEU A 314 -17.74 -1.27 9.60
C LEU A 314 -18.67 -0.31 8.85
N LYS A 315 -18.30 0.96 8.70
CA LYS A 315 -19.10 1.95 7.95
C LYS A 315 -19.24 1.63 6.45
N HIS A 316 -18.32 0.85 5.90
CA HIS A 316 -18.25 0.60 4.47
C HIS A 316 -18.83 -0.74 4.02
N CYS A 317 -19.48 -1.46 4.92
CA CYS A 317 -20.12 -2.74 4.64
C CYS A 317 -21.46 -2.85 5.39
N ASP A 318 -22.26 -3.85 5.02
CA ASP A 318 -23.54 -4.16 5.63
C ASP A 318 -23.32 -4.82 7.01
N SER A 319 -23.13 -4.00 8.01
CA SER A 319 -22.69 -4.40 9.35
C SER A 319 -23.65 -4.00 10.48
N TYR A 320 -24.84 -3.45 10.15
CA TYR A 320 -25.78 -2.97 11.17
C TYR A 320 -26.08 -4.01 12.26
N ASN A 321 -26.65 -5.16 11.88
CA ASN A 321 -26.99 -6.24 12.82
C ASN A 321 -25.76 -6.76 13.60
N TYR A 322 -24.61 -6.82 12.92
CA TYR A 322 -23.37 -7.19 13.57
C TYR A 322 -22.95 -6.17 14.64
N GLN A 323 -23.05 -4.88 14.34
CA GLN A 323 -22.71 -3.83 15.28
C GLN A 323 -23.65 -3.85 16.48
N GLN A 324 -24.98 -3.99 16.28
CA GLN A 324 -25.96 -4.07 17.36
C GLN A 324 -25.65 -5.25 18.29
N LYS A 325 -25.42 -6.44 17.74
CA LYS A 325 -25.27 -7.68 18.53
C LYS A 325 -23.89 -7.84 19.17
N TYR A 326 -22.80 -7.39 18.53
CA TYR A 326 -21.44 -7.78 18.91
C TYR A 326 -20.51 -6.62 19.23
N ILE A 327 -20.90 -5.37 18.98
CA ILE A 327 -20.04 -4.22 19.22
C ILE A 327 -20.67 -3.24 20.23
N LYS A 328 -21.84 -2.73 19.95
CA LYS A 328 -22.51 -1.72 20.80
C LYS A 328 -22.68 -2.14 22.27
N PRO A 329 -22.96 -3.41 22.61
CA PRO A 329 -23.03 -3.82 24.01
C PRO A 329 -21.69 -3.73 24.77
N TYR A 330 -20.57 -3.65 24.05
CA TYR A 330 -19.21 -3.72 24.63
C TYR A 330 -18.41 -2.45 24.42
N VAL A 331 -18.82 -1.53 23.54
CA VAL A 331 -17.99 -0.40 23.09
C VAL A 331 -18.79 0.90 23.07
N ASN A 332 -18.37 1.82 23.93
CA ASN A 332 -18.83 3.22 23.88
C ASN A 332 -17.85 4.04 23.04
N TYR A 333 -18.25 4.39 21.81
CA TYR A 333 -17.42 5.16 20.88
C TYR A 333 -17.21 6.62 21.33
N LYS A 334 -18.12 7.21 22.12
CA LYS A 334 -17.92 8.56 22.68
C LYS A 334 -16.73 8.53 23.66
N LEU A 335 -16.74 7.58 24.59
CA LEU A 335 -15.64 7.37 25.52
C LEU A 335 -14.31 7.08 24.82
N CYS A 336 -14.30 6.26 23.75
CA CYS A 336 -13.09 6.04 22.96
C CYS A 336 -12.52 7.34 22.38
N LYS A 337 -13.37 8.24 21.88
CA LYS A 337 -12.93 9.55 21.36
C LYS A 337 -12.38 10.45 22.46
N GLU A 338 -12.98 10.42 23.64
CA GLU A 338 -12.52 11.19 24.81
C GLU A 338 -11.15 10.74 25.27
N VAL A 339 -10.93 9.42 25.39
CA VAL A 339 -9.61 8.85 25.75
C VAL A 339 -8.53 9.33 24.78
N ILE A 340 -8.78 9.27 23.47
CA ILE A 340 -7.81 9.73 22.47
C ILE A 340 -7.56 11.23 22.57
N ARG A 341 -8.61 12.04 22.75
CA ARG A 341 -8.49 13.50 22.89
C ARG A 341 -7.66 13.89 24.11
N ASN A 342 -7.89 13.21 25.26
CA ASN A 342 -7.19 13.49 26.49
C ASN A 342 -5.70 13.13 26.41
N GLU A 343 -5.36 11.98 25.84
CA GLU A 343 -3.96 11.60 25.61
C GLU A 343 -3.26 12.53 24.61
N SER A 344 -3.95 12.99 23.58
CA SER A 344 -3.40 13.97 22.64
C SER A 344 -3.14 15.34 23.29
N LYS A 345 -3.93 15.73 24.31
CA LYS A 345 -3.70 16.93 25.09
C LYS A 345 -2.49 16.78 26.03
N LYS A 346 -2.35 15.61 26.69
CA LYS A 346 -1.20 15.31 27.57
C LYS A 346 0.11 15.35 26.79
N SER A 347 0.17 14.70 25.64
CA SER A 347 1.39 14.71 24.80
C SER A 347 1.77 16.11 24.29
N ARG A 348 0.80 16.99 24.02
CA ARG A 348 1.06 18.39 23.66
C ARG A 348 1.55 19.26 24.81
N LYS A 349 1.15 18.98 26.06
CA LYS A 349 1.65 19.69 27.24
C LYS A 349 3.10 19.29 27.56
N HIS A 350 3.44 18.00 27.44
CA HIS A 350 4.83 17.52 27.64
C HIS A 350 5.83 18.06 26.61
N ASN A 351 5.39 18.42 25.40
CA ASN A 351 6.24 18.98 24.37
C ASN A 351 6.34 20.53 24.45
N LYS A 352 5.70 21.17 25.44
CA LYS A 352 5.78 22.62 25.68
C LYS A 352 6.53 22.99 26.96
N THR A 353 6.89 22.00 27.78
CA THR A 353 7.84 22.07 28.89
C THR A 353 9.18 21.48 28.47
#